data_a8f8d2bb728fa50d60f7a2ec4645d8ea
#
_entry.id   a8f8d2bb728fa50d60f7a2ec4645d8ea
#
_cell.length_a   1.000
_cell.length_b   1.000
_cell.length_c   1.000
_cell.angle_alpha   90.00
_cell.angle_beta   90.00
_cell.angle_gamma   90.00
#
_symmetry.space_group_name_H-M   'P 1'
#
loop_
_entity.id
_entity.type
_entity.pdbx_description
1 polymer ?
#
loop_
_entity_poly.entity_id
_entity_poly.type
_entity_poly.pdbx_seq_one_letter_code
_entity_poly.pdbx_strand_id
1 'polypeptide(L)'
;PFYQASHVELRAAVRKFVEEEVEPHCAEWDAAKRIPPNTFRSAARCGLLAAVTGAPWPVGLTPAPPPGGIAPEDFDAFHELVALDEACRCGSGGTVWGLLEGIAIGLPPVMHFGSEALRQRVAPPCLAGEKVICLCISEPYAGSDVAALRCSAKLDPSGQYYIVNGEKKWITN
;
A
#
# COMPACT_ATOMS: atom_id res chain seq x y z
N PRO A 1 -11.10 -22.39 12.81
CA PRO A 1 -11.98 -22.88 11.73
C PRO A 1 -12.02 -21.93 10.52
N PHE A 2 -11.50 -20.68 10.64
CA PHE A 2 -11.45 -19.72 9.53
C PHE A 2 -10.08 -19.71 8.82
N TYR A 3 -9.00 -20.06 9.52
CA TYR A 3 -7.66 -20.13 8.94
C TYR A 3 -7.38 -21.51 8.40
N GLN A 4 -6.90 -21.55 7.16
CA GLN A 4 -6.42 -22.74 6.45
C GLN A 4 -4.89 -22.80 6.50
N ALA A 5 -4.31 -23.86 5.96
CA ALA A 5 -2.86 -24.02 5.89
C ALA A 5 -2.18 -22.84 5.15
N SER A 6 -2.79 -22.35 4.06
CA SER A 6 -2.29 -21.20 3.29
C SER A 6 -2.17 -19.92 4.13
N HIS A 7 -3.10 -19.64 5.05
CA HIS A 7 -3.00 -18.50 5.96
C HIS A 7 -1.83 -18.64 6.94
N VAL A 8 -1.54 -19.89 7.38
CA VAL A 8 -0.41 -20.18 8.28
C VAL A 8 0.93 -20.00 7.52
N GLU A 9 0.99 -20.44 6.28
CA GLU A 9 2.17 -20.31 5.41
C GLU A 9 2.46 -18.84 5.09
N LEU A 10 1.43 -18.05 4.73
CA LEU A 10 1.57 -16.61 4.55
C LEU A 10 2.05 -15.92 5.83
N ARG A 11 1.45 -16.27 6.99
CA ARG A 11 1.84 -15.75 8.30
C ARG A 11 3.33 -15.96 8.55
N ALA A 12 3.82 -17.17 8.32
CA ALA A 12 5.23 -17.50 8.53
C ALA A 12 6.16 -16.70 7.61
N ALA A 13 5.78 -16.56 6.33
CA ALA A 13 6.57 -15.81 5.35
C ALA A 13 6.65 -14.31 5.68
N VAL A 14 5.51 -13.69 5.99
CA VAL A 14 5.46 -12.24 6.34
C VAL A 14 6.16 -11.99 7.67
N ARG A 15 5.94 -12.85 8.69
CA ARG A 15 6.62 -12.77 9.97
C ARG A 15 8.14 -12.76 9.81
N LYS A 16 8.67 -13.71 9.05
CA LYS A 16 10.10 -13.79 8.78
C LYS A 16 10.63 -12.48 8.19
N PHE A 17 9.95 -11.94 7.19
CA PHE A 17 10.34 -10.66 6.58
C PHE A 17 10.34 -9.53 7.63
N VAL A 18 9.30 -9.45 8.46
CA VAL A 18 9.18 -8.39 9.48
C VAL A 18 10.29 -8.50 10.53
N GLU A 19 10.54 -9.70 11.05
CA GLU A 19 11.55 -9.94 12.08
C GLU A 19 12.99 -9.74 11.57
N GLU A 20 13.27 -10.04 10.31
CA GLU A 20 14.62 -9.94 9.73
C GLU A 20 14.90 -8.57 9.11
N GLU A 21 13.94 -7.94 8.44
CA GLU A 21 14.19 -6.75 7.61
C GLU A 21 13.47 -5.47 8.06
N VAL A 22 12.55 -5.53 9.02
CA VAL A 22 11.76 -4.37 9.45
C VAL A 22 12.01 -4.04 10.92
N GLU A 23 11.66 -4.96 11.80
CA GLU A 23 11.70 -4.76 13.26
C GLU A 23 13.05 -4.25 13.77
N PRO A 24 14.22 -4.80 13.35
CA PRO A 24 15.52 -4.35 13.85
C PRO A 24 15.86 -2.89 13.52
N HIS A 25 15.19 -2.32 12.54
CA HIS A 25 15.48 -0.99 12.00
C HIS A 25 14.45 0.08 12.37
N CYS A 26 13.33 -0.28 12.98
CA CYS A 26 12.23 0.66 13.26
C CYS A 26 12.66 1.90 14.03
N ALA A 27 13.46 1.74 15.07
CA ALA A 27 13.92 2.86 15.88
C ALA A 27 14.85 3.81 15.12
N GLU A 28 15.72 3.25 14.28
CA GLU A 28 16.61 4.02 13.40
C GLU A 28 15.80 4.83 12.38
N TRP A 29 14.83 4.20 11.71
CA TRP A 29 13.99 4.87 10.71
C TRP A 29 13.10 5.93 11.32
N ASP A 30 12.59 5.70 12.52
CA ASP A 30 11.80 6.71 13.24
C ASP A 30 12.64 7.93 13.61
N ALA A 31 13.86 7.73 14.11
CA ALA A 31 14.80 8.81 14.40
C ALA A 31 15.21 9.57 13.12
N ALA A 32 15.44 8.86 12.02
CA ALA A 32 15.80 9.43 10.72
C ALA A 32 14.60 10.08 10.00
N LYS A 33 13.37 9.90 10.48
CA LYS A 33 12.12 10.33 9.82
C LYS A 33 12.00 9.80 8.38
N ARG A 34 12.53 8.63 8.11
CA ARG A 34 12.62 8.08 6.76
C ARG A 34 12.80 6.57 6.74
N ILE A 35 12.00 5.88 5.93
CA ILE A 35 12.20 4.48 5.55
C ILE A 35 13.08 4.43 4.30
N PRO A 36 14.16 3.61 4.27
CA PRO A 36 14.99 3.48 3.09
C PRO A 36 14.22 2.93 1.88
N PRO A 37 14.48 3.42 0.65
CA PRO A 37 13.79 2.94 -0.55
C PRO A 37 13.92 1.44 -0.81
N ASN A 38 15.03 0.83 -0.38
CA ASN A 38 15.23 -0.61 -0.54
C ASN A 38 14.24 -1.45 0.29
N THR A 39 13.76 -0.94 1.42
CA THR A 39 12.76 -1.61 2.25
C THR A 39 11.45 -1.83 1.49
N PHE A 40 11.01 -0.82 0.71
CA PHE A 40 9.82 -0.97 -0.15
C PHE A 40 10.02 -2.07 -1.21
N ARG A 41 11.21 -2.15 -1.83
CA ARG A 41 11.52 -3.21 -2.78
C ARG A 41 11.61 -4.59 -2.13
N SER A 42 12.13 -4.68 -0.92
CA SER A 42 12.14 -5.93 -0.15
C SER A 42 10.73 -6.37 0.20
N ALA A 43 9.88 -5.47 0.68
CA ALA A 43 8.47 -5.73 0.96
C ALA A 43 7.70 -6.16 -0.31
N ALA A 44 8.03 -5.55 -1.46
CA ALA A 44 7.47 -5.96 -2.76
C ALA A 44 7.89 -7.39 -3.13
N ARG A 45 9.18 -7.73 -3.00
CA ARG A 45 9.69 -9.08 -3.30
C ARG A 45 9.10 -10.15 -2.39
N CYS A 46 8.85 -9.81 -1.12
CA CYS A 46 8.14 -10.68 -0.18
C CYS A 46 6.66 -10.86 -0.57
N GLY A 47 6.10 -10.02 -1.43
CA GLY A 47 4.69 -9.99 -1.79
C GLY A 47 3.83 -9.17 -0.81
N LEU A 48 4.41 -8.59 0.25
CA LEU A 48 3.66 -7.87 1.28
C LEU A 48 2.92 -6.65 0.71
N LEU A 49 3.54 -5.87 -0.19
CA LEU A 49 2.89 -4.70 -0.77
C LEU A 49 1.63 -5.06 -1.58
N ALA A 50 1.65 -6.20 -2.28
CA ALA A 50 0.47 -6.68 -3.00
C ALA A 50 -0.56 -7.27 -2.04
N ALA A 51 -0.13 -7.98 -0.99
CA ALA A 51 -1.02 -8.60 -0.01
C ALA A 51 -1.92 -7.58 0.71
N VAL A 52 -1.42 -6.37 0.98
CA VAL A 52 -2.17 -5.32 1.69
C VAL A 52 -3.06 -4.46 0.78
N THR A 53 -3.14 -4.75 -0.51
CA THR A 53 -4.09 -4.07 -1.42
C THR A 53 -5.46 -4.73 -1.46
N GLY A 54 -5.61 -5.87 -0.79
CA GLY A 54 -6.85 -6.64 -0.73
C GLY A 54 -6.95 -7.74 -1.78
N ALA A 55 -7.92 -8.63 -1.55
CA ALA A 55 -8.28 -9.65 -2.51
C ALA A 55 -9.15 -9.10 -3.66
N PRO A 56 -9.08 -9.68 -4.87
CA PRO A 56 -8.21 -10.79 -5.29
C PRO A 56 -6.76 -10.35 -5.51
N TRP A 57 -5.85 -11.33 -5.51
CA TRP A 57 -4.43 -11.05 -5.82
C TRP A 57 -4.27 -10.33 -7.17
N PRO A 58 -3.48 -9.24 -7.25
CA PRO A 58 -3.38 -8.42 -8.45
C PRO A 58 -2.49 -9.07 -9.54
N VAL A 59 -2.96 -10.19 -10.10
CA VAL A 59 -2.27 -10.92 -11.16
C VAL A 59 -1.98 -10.00 -12.36
N GLY A 60 -0.75 -10.07 -12.87
CA GLY A 60 -0.30 -9.25 -14.01
C GLY A 60 0.07 -7.81 -13.66
N LEU A 61 -0.17 -7.36 -12.42
CA LEU A 61 0.22 -6.03 -11.93
C LEU A 61 1.38 -6.09 -10.94
N THR A 62 1.57 -7.22 -10.26
CA THR A 62 2.68 -7.44 -9.33
C THR A 62 3.70 -8.42 -9.89
N PRO A 63 5.02 -8.19 -9.68
CA PRO A 63 6.04 -9.16 -10.06
C PRO A 63 6.16 -10.34 -9.09
N ALA A 64 5.62 -10.21 -7.87
CA ALA A 64 5.76 -11.22 -6.83
C ALA A 64 4.54 -12.13 -6.75
N PRO A 65 4.71 -13.42 -6.41
CA PRO A 65 3.60 -14.29 -6.00
C PRO A 65 3.11 -13.92 -4.59
N PRO A 66 1.95 -14.43 -4.16
CA PRO A 66 1.54 -14.33 -2.77
C PRO A 66 2.59 -14.89 -1.81
N PRO A 67 2.81 -14.28 -0.63
CA PRO A 67 3.76 -14.80 0.36
C PRO A 67 3.41 -16.22 0.79
N GLY A 68 4.42 -17.07 1.02
CA GLY A 68 4.21 -18.46 1.43
C GLY A 68 3.92 -19.44 0.28
N GLY A 69 4.01 -19.00 -0.98
CA GLY A 69 3.80 -19.87 -2.14
C GLY A 69 2.34 -20.21 -2.43
N ILE A 70 1.41 -19.39 -1.94
CA ILE A 70 -0.03 -19.53 -2.14
C ILE A 70 -0.36 -19.28 -3.61
N ALA A 71 -1.31 -20.04 -4.15
CA ALA A 71 -1.83 -19.76 -5.48
C ALA A 71 -2.61 -18.42 -5.47
N PRO A 72 -2.42 -17.56 -6.49
CA PRO A 72 -3.10 -16.26 -6.54
C PRO A 72 -4.62 -16.32 -6.42
N GLU A 73 -5.23 -17.39 -6.94
CA GLU A 73 -6.67 -17.64 -6.89
C GLU A 73 -7.18 -18.00 -5.50
N ASP A 74 -6.31 -18.48 -4.61
CA ASP A 74 -6.66 -18.84 -3.22
C ASP A 74 -6.50 -17.67 -2.25
N PHE A 75 -5.96 -16.52 -2.72
CA PHE A 75 -5.76 -15.35 -1.88
C PHE A 75 -7.10 -14.67 -1.55
N ASP A 76 -7.44 -14.64 -0.26
CA ASP A 76 -8.68 -14.07 0.27
C ASP A 76 -8.46 -12.95 1.28
N ALA A 77 -9.54 -12.36 1.79
CA ALA A 77 -9.49 -11.27 2.77
C ALA A 77 -8.84 -11.66 4.11
N PHE A 78 -8.83 -12.95 4.48
CA PHE A 78 -8.11 -13.40 5.68
C PHE A 78 -6.60 -13.41 5.47
N HIS A 79 -6.12 -13.64 4.26
CA HIS A 79 -4.70 -13.50 3.93
C HIS A 79 -4.24 -12.04 4.07
N GLU A 80 -5.06 -11.08 3.60
CA GLU A 80 -4.79 -9.64 3.82
C GLU A 80 -4.73 -9.30 5.31
N LEU A 81 -5.73 -9.73 6.08
CA LEU A 81 -5.78 -9.52 7.53
C LEU A 81 -4.53 -10.08 8.23
N VAL A 82 -4.11 -11.29 7.87
CA VAL A 82 -2.91 -11.93 8.43
C VAL A 82 -1.65 -11.17 8.04
N ALA A 83 -1.54 -10.68 6.80
CA ALA A 83 -0.39 -9.89 6.35
C ALA A 83 -0.26 -8.58 7.15
N LEU A 84 -1.38 -7.87 7.37
CA LEU A 84 -1.40 -6.65 8.19
C LEU A 84 -1.11 -6.93 9.66
N ASP A 85 -1.67 -7.98 10.24
CA ASP A 85 -1.42 -8.41 11.63
C ASP A 85 0.07 -8.66 11.86
N GLU A 86 0.72 -9.39 10.96
CA GLU A 86 2.16 -9.67 11.05
C GLU A 86 3.02 -8.41 10.80
N ALA A 87 2.63 -7.54 9.89
CA ALA A 87 3.34 -6.29 9.67
C ALA A 87 3.34 -5.38 10.91
N CYS A 88 2.23 -5.35 11.65
CA CYS A 88 2.10 -4.58 12.88
C CYS A 88 2.98 -5.11 14.04
N ARG A 89 3.48 -6.33 13.97
CA ARG A 89 4.36 -6.93 14.99
C ARG A 89 5.69 -6.21 15.17
N CYS A 90 6.14 -5.44 14.17
CA CYS A 90 7.34 -4.62 14.30
C CYS A 90 7.27 -3.56 15.42
N GLY A 91 6.09 -3.35 16.01
CA GLY A 91 5.88 -2.46 17.16
C GLY A 91 6.01 -0.97 16.86
N SER A 92 6.17 -0.58 15.60
CA SER A 92 6.29 0.82 15.18
C SER A 92 5.14 1.22 14.26
N GLY A 93 4.19 2.01 14.79
CA GLY A 93 3.10 2.57 13.99
C GLY A 93 3.61 3.45 12.84
N GLY A 94 4.67 4.24 13.07
CA GLY A 94 5.27 5.08 12.03
C GLY A 94 5.84 4.27 10.87
N THR A 95 6.48 3.13 11.14
CA THR A 95 6.99 2.24 10.11
C THR A 95 5.87 1.57 9.33
N VAL A 96 4.84 1.05 10.01
CA VAL A 96 3.69 0.43 9.35
C VAL A 96 2.97 1.43 8.44
N TRP A 97 2.65 2.61 8.97
CA TRP A 97 2.02 3.68 8.18
C TRP A 97 2.90 4.12 7.00
N GLY A 98 4.17 4.37 7.24
CA GLY A 98 5.09 4.82 6.18
C GLY A 98 5.32 3.79 5.09
N LEU A 99 5.29 2.49 5.42
CA LEU A 99 5.56 1.42 4.45
C LEU A 99 4.29 0.98 3.71
N LEU A 100 3.14 0.91 4.40
CA LEU A 100 1.97 0.20 3.90
C LEU A 100 0.72 1.07 3.69
N GLU A 101 0.54 2.17 4.43
CA GLU A 101 -0.72 2.93 4.36
C GLU A 101 -1.02 3.43 2.96
N GLY A 102 -0.04 4.08 2.32
CA GLY A 102 -0.25 4.63 0.98
C GLY A 102 -0.70 3.59 -0.02
N ILE A 103 -0.09 2.40 0.00
CA ILE A 103 -0.44 1.33 -0.93
C ILE A 103 -1.75 0.64 -0.54
N ALA A 104 -2.03 0.46 0.74
CA ALA A 104 -3.23 -0.21 1.22
C ALA A 104 -4.52 0.60 0.98
N ILE A 105 -4.45 1.94 1.03
CA ILE A 105 -5.63 2.80 0.88
C ILE A 105 -5.61 3.70 -0.37
N GLY A 106 -4.43 4.02 -0.90
CA GLY A 106 -4.29 4.88 -2.08
C GLY A 106 -4.34 4.13 -3.41
N LEU A 107 -3.83 2.89 -3.45
CA LEU A 107 -3.79 2.11 -4.68
C LEU A 107 -5.12 1.42 -5.03
N PRO A 108 -5.91 0.84 -4.10
CA PRO A 108 -7.16 0.16 -4.43
C PRO A 108 -8.14 1.00 -5.25
N PRO A 109 -8.37 2.29 -5.00
CA PRO A 109 -9.22 3.11 -5.87
C PRO A 109 -8.76 3.15 -7.32
N VAL A 110 -7.45 3.17 -7.57
CA VAL A 110 -6.89 3.12 -8.92
C VAL A 110 -7.14 1.75 -9.54
N MET A 111 -6.96 0.67 -8.76
CA MET A 111 -7.13 -0.70 -9.25
C MET A 111 -8.59 -1.02 -9.57
N HIS A 112 -9.53 -0.56 -8.75
CA HIS A 112 -10.94 -0.88 -8.91
C HIS A 112 -11.70 0.06 -9.85
N PHE A 113 -11.35 1.35 -9.88
CA PHE A 113 -12.09 2.39 -10.58
C PHE A 113 -11.29 3.08 -11.69
N GLY A 114 -9.98 2.88 -11.75
CA GLY A 114 -9.12 3.44 -12.78
C GLY A 114 -9.36 2.79 -14.16
N SER A 115 -9.14 3.55 -15.23
CA SER A 115 -9.06 2.96 -16.57
C SER A 115 -7.92 1.96 -16.66
N GLU A 116 -7.99 1.02 -17.62
CA GLU A 116 -6.91 0.05 -17.81
C GLU A 116 -5.55 0.73 -18.00
N ALA A 117 -5.49 1.80 -18.80
CA ALA A 117 -4.26 2.57 -19.00
C ALA A 117 -3.74 3.18 -17.69
N LEU A 118 -4.64 3.65 -16.81
CA LEU A 118 -4.24 4.18 -15.50
C LEU A 118 -3.75 3.08 -14.57
N ARG A 119 -4.43 1.95 -14.52
CA ARG A 119 -4.03 0.78 -13.71
C ARG A 119 -2.63 0.30 -14.11
N GLN A 120 -2.40 0.07 -15.40
CA GLN A 120 -1.12 -0.39 -15.93
C GLN A 120 0.02 0.63 -15.73
N ARG A 121 -0.27 1.91 -15.70
CA ARG A 121 0.72 2.95 -15.45
C ARG A 121 1.08 3.10 -13.98
N VAL A 122 0.13 2.92 -13.06
CA VAL A 122 0.29 3.25 -11.64
C VAL A 122 0.58 2.02 -10.79
N ALA A 123 -0.17 0.93 -10.95
CA ALA A 123 -0.09 -0.19 -10.04
C ALA A 123 1.26 -0.94 -10.08
N PRO A 124 1.83 -1.31 -11.24
CA PRO A 124 3.05 -2.08 -11.26
C PRO A 124 4.23 -1.42 -10.54
N PRO A 125 4.58 -0.14 -10.78
CA PRO A 125 5.70 0.48 -10.08
C PRO A 125 5.44 0.67 -8.57
N CYS A 126 4.19 0.81 -8.13
CA CYS A 126 3.84 0.85 -6.71
C CYS A 126 3.99 -0.54 -6.07
N LEU A 127 3.46 -1.57 -6.71
CA LEU A 127 3.54 -2.96 -6.23
C LEU A 127 4.96 -3.53 -6.28
N ALA A 128 5.83 -2.99 -7.13
CA ALA A 128 7.26 -3.30 -7.16
C ALA A 128 8.09 -2.54 -6.10
N GLY A 129 7.48 -1.62 -5.35
CA GLY A 129 8.18 -0.78 -4.37
C GLY A 129 9.11 0.26 -5.00
N GLU A 130 8.90 0.62 -6.26
CA GLU A 130 9.66 1.65 -6.99
C GLU A 130 9.08 3.04 -6.81
N LYS A 131 7.76 3.11 -6.61
CA LYS A 131 7.01 4.33 -6.38
C LYS A 131 6.17 4.20 -5.12
N VAL A 132 6.07 5.30 -4.40
CA VAL A 132 5.16 5.44 -3.26
C VAL A 132 3.92 6.18 -3.73
N ILE A 133 2.76 5.70 -3.29
CA ILE A 133 1.45 6.32 -3.55
C ILE A 133 0.87 6.79 -2.23
N CYS A 134 0.09 7.85 -2.25
CA CYS A 134 -0.64 8.34 -1.08
C CYS A 134 -2.10 8.64 -1.41
N LEU A 135 -2.96 8.62 -0.39
CA LEU A 135 -4.34 9.03 -0.47
C LEU A 135 -4.51 10.46 0.02
N CYS A 136 -4.75 11.40 -0.89
CA CYS A 136 -4.87 12.83 -0.58
C CYS A 136 -6.34 13.24 -0.41
N ILE A 137 -6.93 12.96 0.77
CA ILE A 137 -8.31 13.36 1.09
C ILE A 137 -8.31 14.62 1.96
N SER A 138 -7.70 14.57 3.15
CA SER A 138 -7.81 15.62 4.15
C SER A 138 -7.35 16.99 3.66
N GLU A 139 -8.12 18.00 4.05
CA GLU A 139 -7.84 19.42 3.82
C GLU A 139 -7.90 20.17 5.15
N PRO A 140 -7.39 21.42 5.25
CA PRO A 140 -7.51 22.22 6.48
C PRO A 140 -8.94 22.35 7.02
N TYR A 141 -9.94 22.23 6.14
CA TYR A 141 -11.37 22.42 6.45
C TYR A 141 -12.21 21.14 6.34
N ALA A 142 -11.63 20.05 5.87
CA ALA A 142 -12.34 18.81 5.61
C ALA A 142 -11.50 17.59 6.06
N GLY A 143 -11.99 16.89 7.07
CA GLY A 143 -11.47 15.62 7.55
C GLY A 143 -12.48 14.50 7.26
N SER A 144 -13.20 14.07 8.30
CA SER A 144 -14.25 13.05 8.17
C SER A 144 -15.42 13.48 7.29
N ASP A 145 -15.70 14.78 7.22
CA ASP A 145 -16.66 15.35 6.27
C ASP A 145 -16.01 15.58 4.90
N VAL A 146 -15.91 14.52 4.11
CA VAL A 146 -15.34 14.57 2.75
C VAL A 146 -16.19 15.38 1.77
N ALA A 147 -17.48 15.64 2.10
CA ALA A 147 -18.32 16.50 1.28
C ALA A 147 -17.90 17.99 1.35
N ALA A 148 -17.17 18.38 2.40
CA ALA A 148 -16.62 19.73 2.56
C ALA A 148 -15.31 19.98 1.81
N LEU A 149 -14.81 19.02 1.00
CA LEU A 149 -13.60 19.20 0.18
C LEU A 149 -13.73 20.39 -0.76
N ARG A 150 -12.68 21.21 -0.82
CA ARG A 150 -12.62 22.43 -1.64
C ARG A 150 -11.56 22.36 -2.74
N CYS A 151 -10.62 21.42 -2.67
CA CYS A 151 -9.65 21.20 -3.73
C CYS A 151 -10.38 20.89 -5.04
N SER A 152 -10.05 21.60 -6.09
CA SER A 152 -10.73 21.50 -7.38
C SER A 152 -9.74 21.32 -8.52
N ALA A 153 -10.14 20.64 -9.56
CA ALA A 153 -9.38 20.49 -10.78
C ALA A 153 -10.24 20.94 -11.99
N LYS A 154 -9.67 21.80 -12.82
CA LYS A 154 -10.31 22.27 -14.06
C LYS A 154 -9.43 21.92 -15.24
N LEU A 155 -10.02 21.37 -16.30
CA LEU A 155 -9.32 21.13 -17.55
C LEU A 155 -8.86 22.48 -18.13
N ASP A 156 -7.61 22.56 -18.56
CA ASP A 156 -7.09 23.74 -19.22
C ASP A 156 -7.72 23.93 -20.62
N PRO A 157 -7.57 25.11 -21.25
CA PRO A 157 -8.16 25.36 -22.58
C PRO A 157 -7.64 24.42 -23.68
N SER A 158 -6.44 23.83 -23.52
CA SER A 158 -5.91 22.87 -24.50
C SER A 158 -6.52 21.48 -24.38
N GLY A 159 -7.17 21.17 -23.25
CA GLY A 159 -7.71 19.84 -22.98
C GLY A 159 -6.64 18.79 -22.61
N GLN A 160 -5.41 19.19 -22.40
CA GLN A 160 -4.29 18.26 -22.12
C GLN A 160 -3.91 18.17 -20.66
N TYR A 161 -4.21 19.18 -19.85
CA TYR A 161 -3.79 19.29 -18.46
C TYR A 161 -4.95 19.69 -17.55
N TYR A 162 -4.88 19.24 -16.29
CA TYR A 162 -5.74 19.76 -15.25
C TYR A 162 -4.98 20.81 -14.43
N ILE A 163 -5.61 21.96 -14.23
CA ILE A 163 -5.17 22.99 -13.29
C ILE A 163 -5.79 22.67 -11.94
N VAL A 164 -4.97 22.24 -10.99
CA VAL A 164 -5.43 21.86 -9.64
C VAL A 164 -5.18 23.02 -8.68
N ASN A 165 -6.21 23.40 -7.93
CA ASN A 165 -6.17 24.43 -6.90
C ASN A 165 -6.74 23.90 -5.59
N GLY A 166 -6.01 24.13 -4.49
CA GLY A 166 -6.40 23.70 -3.16
C GLY A 166 -5.20 23.34 -2.31
N GLU A 167 -5.48 22.95 -1.08
CA GLU A 167 -4.48 22.57 -0.09
C GLU A 167 -4.87 21.22 0.53
N LYS A 168 -3.92 20.30 0.64
CA LYS A 168 -4.07 19.02 1.33
C LYS A 168 -3.26 19.02 2.60
N LYS A 169 -3.73 18.30 3.63
CA LYS A 169 -3.12 18.26 4.96
C LYS A 169 -3.12 16.85 5.51
N TRP A 170 -2.10 16.54 6.31
CA TRP A 170 -1.96 15.23 6.97
C TRP A 170 -1.87 14.06 5.99
N ILE A 171 -1.19 14.24 4.88
CA ILE A 171 -1.01 13.19 3.87
C ILE A 171 0.22 12.36 4.25
N THR A 172 0.00 11.08 4.55
CA THR A 172 1.06 10.10 4.79
C THR A 172 1.65 9.62 3.46
N ASN A 173 2.98 9.48 3.38
CA ASN A 173 3.80 9.12 2.20
C ASN A 173 4.06 10.25 1.18
#